data_444b8a0373643e9a00f408f07a12420e
#
_entry.id   444b8a0373643e9a00f408f07a12420e
#
_cell.length_a   1.000
_cell.length_b   1.000
_cell.length_c   1.000
_cell.angle_alpha   90.00
_cell.angle_beta   90.00
_cell.angle_gamma   90.00
#
_symmetry.space_group_name_H-M   'P 1'
#
loop_
_entity.id
_entity.type
_entity.pdbx_description
1 polymer ?
#
loop_
_entity_poly.entity_id
_entity_poly.type
_entity_poly.pdbx_seq_one_letter_code
_entity_poly.pdbx_strand_id
1 'polypeptide(L)'
;MYEYAARLVRVVDGDTWIFDIDLGCSVWIHGRRIRAARINCPEVSTDAGLAAKSYAVDWFAHYAPDGMVTLRTQMDHSDDYGRLLGTVLAGGHNLNDDLLAAGYAAVYA
;
A
#
# COMPACT_ATOMS: atom_id res chain seq x y z
N MET A 1 -13.99 -8.35 2.00
CA MET A 1 -12.75 -7.72 2.50
C MET A 1 -12.02 -8.69 3.40
N TYR A 2 -10.75 -8.88 3.16
CA TYR A 2 -9.92 -9.83 3.92
C TYR A 2 -8.71 -9.11 4.48
N GLU A 3 -8.21 -9.58 5.63
CA GLU A 3 -7.00 -9.06 6.25
C GLU A 3 -5.94 -10.16 6.29
N TYR A 4 -4.70 -9.79 5.94
CA TYR A 4 -3.56 -10.70 5.92
C TYR A 4 -2.34 -10.03 6.54
N ALA A 5 -1.47 -10.83 7.16
CA ALA A 5 -0.10 -10.37 7.40
C ALA A 5 0.62 -10.28 6.06
N ALA A 6 1.41 -9.25 5.87
CA ALA A 6 2.15 -9.04 4.63
C ALA A 6 3.52 -8.44 4.92
N ARG A 7 4.50 -8.79 4.07
CA ARG A 7 5.85 -8.23 4.14
C ARG A 7 6.06 -7.32 2.94
N LEU A 8 6.52 -6.10 3.21
CA LEU A 8 6.85 -5.17 2.14
C LEU A 8 8.07 -5.65 1.36
N VAL A 9 7.92 -5.75 0.04
CA VAL A 9 9.04 -6.02 -0.88
C VAL A 9 9.64 -4.69 -1.34
N ARG A 10 8.80 -3.79 -1.88
CA ARG A 10 9.24 -2.45 -2.27
C ARG A 10 8.05 -1.52 -2.47
N VAL A 11 8.33 -0.22 -2.43
CA VAL A 11 7.41 0.84 -2.80
C VAL A 11 7.66 1.20 -4.27
N VAL A 12 6.63 1.09 -5.11
CA VAL A 12 6.72 1.46 -6.54
C VAL A 12 6.49 2.96 -6.69
N ASP A 13 5.37 3.44 -6.15
CA ASP A 13 5.05 4.86 -5.99
C ASP A 13 4.21 5.02 -4.73
N GLY A 14 3.76 6.25 -4.43
CA GLY A 14 3.07 6.52 -3.18
C GLY A 14 1.84 5.64 -2.94
N ASP A 15 1.16 5.27 -4.01
CA ASP A 15 -0.10 4.52 -3.97
C ASP A 15 0.00 3.11 -4.56
N THR A 16 1.21 2.63 -4.83
CA THR A 16 1.43 1.27 -5.35
C THR A 16 2.61 0.63 -4.64
N TRP A 17 2.38 -0.54 -4.08
CA TRP A 17 3.36 -1.27 -3.30
C TRP A 17 3.40 -2.73 -3.74
N ILE A 18 4.53 -3.39 -3.52
CA ILE A 18 4.66 -4.83 -3.76
C ILE A 18 4.85 -5.52 -2.42
N PHE A 19 4.01 -6.51 -2.14
CA PHE A 19 4.04 -7.29 -0.92
C PHE A 19 4.16 -8.77 -1.19
N ASP A 20 4.77 -9.47 -0.23
CA ASP A 20 4.56 -10.90 -0.05
C ASP A 20 3.44 -11.06 0.98
N ILE A 21 2.41 -11.83 0.64
CA ILE A 21 1.19 -11.96 1.43
C ILE A 21 1.14 -13.35 2.06
N ASP A 22 1.01 -13.39 3.38
CA ASP A 22 0.87 -14.62 4.15
C ASP A 22 -0.60 -15.05 4.16
N LEU A 23 -0.91 -16.17 3.52
CA LEU A 23 -2.26 -16.72 3.46
C LEU A 23 -2.56 -17.68 4.61
N GLY A 24 -1.58 -17.91 5.50
CA GLY A 24 -1.69 -18.93 6.53
C GLY A 24 -1.25 -20.30 6.04
N CYS A 25 -1.12 -21.25 6.96
CA CYS A 25 -0.70 -22.63 6.66
C CYS A 25 0.62 -22.72 5.87
N SER A 26 1.53 -21.77 6.10
CA SER A 26 2.82 -21.68 5.39
C SER A 26 2.66 -21.41 3.88
N VAL A 27 1.53 -20.86 3.46
CA VAL A 27 1.28 -20.51 2.07
C VAL A 27 1.45 -19.00 1.90
N TRP A 28 2.29 -18.60 0.95
CA TRP A 28 2.57 -17.20 0.64
C TRP A 28 2.32 -16.91 -0.83
N ILE A 29 1.80 -15.72 -1.13
CA ILE A 29 1.84 -15.15 -2.47
C ILE A 29 3.01 -14.16 -2.49
N HIS A 30 3.97 -14.36 -3.39
CA HIS A 30 5.16 -13.52 -3.49
C HIS A 30 5.02 -12.46 -4.58
N GLY A 31 5.50 -11.25 -4.28
CA GLY A 31 5.62 -10.20 -5.28
C GLY A 31 4.29 -9.66 -5.80
N ARG A 32 3.26 -9.63 -4.97
CA ARG A 32 1.95 -9.15 -5.37
C ARG A 32 1.90 -7.63 -5.37
N ARG A 33 1.51 -7.05 -6.51
CA ARG A 33 1.30 -5.60 -6.64
C ARG A 33 -0.04 -5.22 -6.02
N ILE A 34 0.00 -4.24 -5.12
CA ILE A 34 -1.17 -3.73 -4.41
C ILE A 34 -1.33 -2.26 -4.75
N ARG A 35 -2.53 -1.88 -5.16
CA ARG A 35 -2.92 -0.48 -5.38
C ARG A 35 -3.61 0.04 -4.13
N ALA A 36 -3.27 1.24 -3.69
CA ALA A 36 -3.91 1.83 -2.51
C ALA A 36 -5.40 2.00 -2.73
N ALA A 37 -6.20 1.54 -1.76
CA ALA A 37 -7.65 1.68 -1.80
C ALA A 37 -8.03 3.15 -1.53
N ARG A 38 -8.94 3.67 -2.32
CA ARG A 38 -9.64 4.96 -2.15
C ARG A 38 -8.79 6.21 -2.21
N ILE A 39 -7.51 6.11 -2.55
CA ILE A 39 -6.64 7.28 -2.72
C ILE A 39 -5.91 7.23 -4.05
N ASN A 40 -5.41 8.37 -4.46
CA ASN A 40 -4.60 8.49 -5.66
C ASN A 40 -3.46 9.48 -5.39
N CYS A 41 -2.22 9.04 -5.65
CA CYS A 41 -1.04 9.88 -5.54
C CYS A 41 -0.61 10.36 -6.92
N PRO A 42 0.13 11.49 -7.01
CA PRO A 42 0.76 11.89 -8.27
C PRO A 42 1.73 10.83 -8.78
N GLU A 43 1.96 10.80 -10.08
CA GLU A 43 2.91 9.87 -10.70
C GLU A 43 4.35 10.18 -10.28
N VAL A 44 5.17 9.15 -10.13
CA VAL A 44 6.57 9.29 -9.70
C VAL A 44 7.44 10.05 -10.71
N SER A 45 6.97 10.24 -11.94
CA SER A 45 7.63 11.10 -12.92
C SER A 45 7.58 12.58 -12.54
N THR A 46 6.79 12.96 -11.54
CA THR A 46 6.68 14.33 -11.06
C THR A 46 7.35 14.49 -9.70
N ASP A 47 7.69 15.73 -9.34
CA ASP A 47 8.26 16.02 -8.02
C ASP A 47 7.28 15.66 -6.89
N ALA A 48 6.01 15.95 -7.09
CA ALA A 48 4.96 15.61 -6.11
C ALA A 48 4.84 14.08 -5.95
N GLY A 49 4.96 13.33 -7.03
CA GLY A 49 4.93 11.87 -6.99
C GLY A 49 6.15 11.27 -6.29
N LEU A 50 7.33 11.84 -6.52
CA LEU A 50 8.55 11.44 -5.81
C LEU A 50 8.44 11.73 -4.31
N ALA A 51 7.86 12.87 -3.94
CA ALA A 51 7.63 13.21 -2.53
C ALA A 51 6.66 12.24 -1.87
N ALA A 52 5.57 11.85 -2.55
CA ALA A 52 4.63 10.87 -2.05
C ALA A 52 5.28 9.49 -1.86
N LYS A 53 6.11 9.06 -2.81
CA LYS A 53 6.87 7.82 -2.69
C LYS A 53 7.83 7.87 -1.49
N SER A 54 8.57 8.96 -1.33
CA SER A 54 9.48 9.13 -0.20
C SER A 54 8.74 9.08 1.13
N TYR A 55 7.58 9.72 1.22
CA TYR A 55 6.74 9.67 2.41
C TYR A 55 6.35 8.22 2.73
N ALA A 56 5.92 7.45 1.73
CA ALA A 56 5.54 6.06 1.94
C ALA A 56 6.74 5.21 2.41
N VAL A 57 7.91 5.38 1.81
CA VAL A 57 9.14 4.68 2.22
C VAL A 57 9.46 4.99 3.69
N ASP A 58 9.42 6.26 4.07
CA ASP A 58 9.69 6.69 5.45
C ASP A 58 8.62 6.16 6.42
N TRP A 59 7.36 6.13 5.99
CA TRP A 59 6.26 5.61 6.79
C TRP A 59 6.49 4.13 7.14
N PHE A 60 6.85 3.30 6.14
CA PHE A 60 7.16 1.89 6.38
C PHE A 60 8.36 1.74 7.31
N ALA A 61 9.42 2.52 7.10
CA ALA A 61 10.60 2.45 7.95
C ALA A 61 10.29 2.81 9.41
N HIS A 62 9.36 3.73 9.63
CA HIS A 62 8.99 4.19 10.96
C HIS A 62 8.02 3.23 11.66
N TYR A 63 6.93 2.82 10.98
CA TYR A 63 5.86 2.04 11.60
C TYR A 63 5.98 0.54 11.38
N ALA A 64 6.76 0.10 10.41
CA ALA A 64 6.97 -1.31 10.11
C ALA A 64 8.45 -1.59 9.86
N PRO A 65 9.31 -1.37 10.89
CA PRO A 65 10.76 -1.52 10.70
C PRO A 65 11.18 -2.96 10.37
N ASP A 66 10.36 -3.95 10.71
CA ASP A 66 10.57 -5.35 10.33
C ASP A 66 9.98 -5.69 8.95
N GLY A 67 9.38 -4.71 8.28
CA GLY A 67 8.72 -4.89 6.99
C GLY A 67 7.33 -5.52 7.06
N MET A 68 6.86 -5.88 8.25
CA MET A 68 5.57 -6.57 8.40
C MET A 68 4.45 -5.58 8.69
N VAL A 69 3.34 -5.75 7.97
CA VAL A 69 2.14 -4.92 8.12
C VAL A 69 0.90 -5.82 8.12
N THR A 70 -0.24 -5.24 8.48
CA THR A 70 -1.55 -5.83 8.21
C THR A 70 -2.07 -5.22 6.92
N LEU A 71 -2.39 -6.06 5.94
CA LEU A 71 -2.91 -5.64 4.64
C LEU A 71 -4.39 -6.04 4.57
N ARG A 72 -5.24 -5.02 4.45
CA ARG A 72 -6.69 -5.22 4.25
C ARG A 72 -6.96 -5.11 2.77
N THR A 73 -7.52 -6.16 2.15
CA THR A 73 -7.62 -6.26 0.69
C THR A 73 -9.05 -6.31 0.20
N GLN A 74 -9.23 -5.82 -1.02
CA GLN A 74 -10.46 -6.04 -1.81
C GLN A 74 -10.10 -6.04 -3.29
N MET A 75 -10.87 -6.80 -4.10
CA MET A 75 -10.68 -6.77 -5.55
C MET A 75 -11.32 -5.52 -6.15
N ASP A 76 -10.66 -4.94 -7.14
CA ASP A 76 -11.22 -3.84 -7.93
C ASP A 76 -12.01 -4.43 -9.10
N HIS A 77 -13.31 -4.54 -8.92
CA HIS A 77 -14.21 -5.10 -9.94
C HIS A 77 -14.44 -4.16 -11.13
N SER A 78 -14.04 -2.89 -11.00
CA SER A 78 -14.10 -1.94 -12.12
C SER A 78 -12.88 -2.00 -13.02
N ASP A 79 -11.86 -2.77 -12.65
CA ASP A 79 -10.60 -2.89 -13.37
C ASP A 79 -10.58 -4.21 -14.16
N ASP A 80 -10.42 -4.10 -15.49
CA ASP A 80 -10.33 -5.26 -16.38
C ASP A 80 -9.16 -6.18 -16.06
N TYR A 81 -8.12 -5.66 -15.38
CA TYR A 81 -6.95 -6.40 -15.00
C TYR A 81 -7.08 -7.04 -13.61
N GLY A 82 -8.18 -6.82 -12.92
CA GLY A 82 -8.42 -7.42 -11.61
C GLY A 82 -7.41 -6.97 -10.56
N ARG A 83 -7.08 -5.67 -10.51
CA ARG A 83 -6.13 -5.14 -9.53
C ARG A 83 -6.61 -5.40 -8.11
N LEU A 84 -5.66 -5.74 -7.25
CA LEU A 84 -5.93 -5.91 -5.83
C LEU A 84 -5.74 -4.58 -5.12
N LEU A 85 -6.79 -4.10 -4.47
CA LEU A 85 -6.76 -2.88 -3.68
C LEU A 85 -6.39 -3.22 -2.24
N GLY A 86 -5.62 -2.34 -1.60
CA GLY A 86 -5.20 -2.56 -0.23
C GLY A 86 -5.18 -1.33 0.63
N THR A 87 -5.42 -1.55 1.92
CA THR A 87 -5.21 -0.58 2.99
C THR A 87 -4.13 -1.15 3.90
N VAL A 88 -3.09 -0.36 4.16
CA VAL A 88 -1.93 -0.79 4.93
C VAL A 88 -2.04 -0.27 6.35
N LEU A 89 -1.95 -1.17 7.32
CA LEU A 89 -2.04 -0.87 8.75
C LEU A 89 -0.78 -1.35 9.46
N ALA A 90 -0.15 -0.50 10.23
CA ALA A 90 0.99 -0.84 11.07
C ALA A 90 1.16 0.19 12.19
N GLY A 91 1.57 -0.27 13.37
CA GLY A 91 1.87 0.61 14.49
C GLY A 91 0.70 1.48 14.94
N GLY A 92 -0.54 1.04 14.73
CA GLY A 92 -1.73 1.82 15.02
C GLY A 92 -2.05 2.89 13.99
N HIS A 93 -1.33 2.91 12.86
CA HIS A 93 -1.50 3.89 11.78
C HIS A 93 -2.02 3.22 10.51
N ASN A 94 -2.69 4.02 9.67
CA ASN A 94 -3.22 3.63 8.38
C ASN A 94 -2.49 4.47 7.32
N LEU A 95 -1.67 3.82 6.49
CA LEU A 95 -0.88 4.54 5.48
C LEU A 95 -1.75 5.32 4.50
N ASN A 96 -2.87 4.73 4.06
CA ASN A 96 -3.78 5.38 3.11
C ASN A 96 -4.32 6.70 3.69
N ASP A 97 -4.75 6.67 4.95
CA ASP A 97 -5.24 7.87 5.63
C ASP A 97 -4.12 8.87 5.91
N ASP A 98 -2.93 8.39 6.28
CA ASP A 98 -1.78 9.26 6.56
C ASP A 98 -1.30 9.98 5.30
N LEU A 99 -1.32 9.33 4.14
CA LEU A 99 -1.01 9.96 2.86
C LEU A 99 -1.99 11.09 2.55
N LEU A 100 -3.29 10.87 2.79
CA LEU A 100 -4.31 11.91 2.62
C LEU A 100 -4.08 13.08 3.58
N ALA A 101 -3.89 12.78 4.86
CA ALA A 101 -3.73 13.79 5.91
C ALA A 101 -2.49 14.65 5.69
N ALA A 102 -1.41 14.05 5.18
CA ALA A 102 -0.15 14.77 4.91
C ALA A 102 -0.18 15.53 3.58
N GLY A 103 -1.25 15.42 2.79
CA GLY A 103 -1.39 16.12 1.53
C GLY A 103 -0.70 15.49 0.34
N TYR A 104 -0.23 14.22 0.46
CA TYR A 104 0.44 13.51 -0.63
C TYR A 104 -0.51 12.73 -1.52
N ALA A 105 -1.76 12.60 -1.14
CA ALA A 105 -2.77 11.87 -1.90
C ALA A 105 -4.09 12.61 -1.93
N ALA A 106 -4.90 12.34 -2.94
CA ALA A 106 -6.27 12.80 -3.05
C ALA A 106 -7.24 11.63 -2.91
N VAL A 107 -8.47 11.91 -2.52
CA VAL A 107 -9.52 10.89 -2.46
C VAL A 107 -9.82 10.42 -3.88
N TYR A 108 -9.88 9.12 -4.06
CA TYR A 108 -10.24 8.47 -5.33
C TYR A 108 -11.46 7.60 -5.09
N ALA A 109 -12.54 7.97 -5.73
CA ALA A 109 -13.82 7.29 -5.58
C ALA A 109 -13.98 6.15 -6.57
#